data_1462c80dc34c1e6381f73abaf617c89e
#
_entry.id   1462c80dc34c1e6381f73abaf617c89e
#
_cell.length_a   1.000
_cell.length_b   1.000
_cell.length_c   1.000
_cell.angle_alpha   90.00
_cell.angle_beta   90.00
_cell.angle_gamma   90.00
#
_symmetry.space_group_name_H-M   'P 1'
#
loop_
_entity.id
_entity.type
_entity.pdbx_description
1 polymer ?
#
loop_
_entity_poly.entity_id
_entity_poly.type
_entity_poly.pdbx_seq_one_letter_code
_entity_poly.pdbx_strand_id
1 'polypeptide(L)'
;MDTIELLKEWHKKYPSHGYRWLRAKLLLDTGLFMSESYAYKCCRLAGIKSVSKHYKYKKPGESRTYPNLLLAGINIDGPSQCIVSDMTAFYGKNTYYELTIYMDLWNNEIVAHALSSRRGDRMTYINGLHDYLEFTKKFPGVKHILHSDQGSVYASKDFNQLLPAYNITRSMSRAGTPTDNAAMESINGWMKAELFSDFHITSTEGVAGQIDEYVKFFNEERPAYALEYLTPKQYREKYGF
;
A
#
# COMPACT_ATOMS: atom_id res chain seq x y z
N MET A 1 -39.66 -27.66 -10.18
CA MET A 1 -38.37 -27.44 -10.87
C MET A 1 -37.29 -28.05 -9.99
N ASP A 2 -36.44 -28.88 -10.53
CA ASP A 2 -35.35 -29.48 -9.75
C ASP A 2 -34.36 -28.37 -9.32
N THR A 3 -33.99 -28.36 -8.05
CA THR A 3 -33.06 -27.37 -7.49
C THR A 3 -31.73 -27.33 -8.24
N ILE A 4 -31.27 -28.48 -8.72
CA ILE A 4 -30.01 -28.57 -9.49
C ILE A 4 -30.16 -27.88 -10.85
N GLU A 5 -31.27 -28.02 -11.54
CA GLU A 5 -31.53 -27.35 -12.81
C GLU A 5 -31.57 -25.83 -12.62
N LEU A 6 -32.19 -25.34 -11.56
CA LEU A 6 -32.22 -23.93 -11.23
C LEU A 6 -30.81 -23.36 -10.95
N LEU A 7 -30.00 -24.10 -10.21
CA LEU A 7 -28.59 -23.73 -9.99
C LEU A 7 -27.79 -23.67 -11.29
N LYS A 8 -28.04 -24.61 -12.23
CA LYS A 8 -27.40 -24.60 -13.57
C LYS A 8 -27.82 -23.40 -14.39
N GLU A 9 -29.13 -23.07 -14.41
CA GLU A 9 -29.66 -21.89 -15.13
C GLU A 9 -29.01 -20.59 -14.62
N TRP A 10 -28.95 -20.39 -13.30
CA TRP A 10 -28.33 -19.23 -12.72
C TRP A 10 -26.82 -19.20 -12.96
N HIS A 11 -26.16 -20.35 -12.88
CA HIS A 11 -24.73 -20.38 -13.20
C HIS A 11 -24.44 -20.06 -14.66
N LYS A 12 -25.30 -20.49 -15.60
CA LYS A 12 -25.21 -20.10 -17.00
C LYS A 12 -25.36 -18.58 -17.20
N LYS A 13 -26.26 -17.96 -16.41
CA LYS A 13 -26.49 -16.51 -16.45
C LYS A 13 -25.40 -15.73 -15.71
N TYR A 14 -24.84 -16.30 -14.63
CA TYR A 14 -23.88 -15.67 -13.73
C TYR A 14 -22.65 -16.58 -13.49
N PRO A 15 -21.84 -16.85 -14.51
CA PRO A 15 -20.81 -17.89 -14.46
C PRO A 15 -19.63 -17.55 -13.52
N SER A 16 -19.46 -16.29 -13.15
CA SER A 16 -18.42 -15.87 -12.21
C SER A 16 -18.69 -16.28 -10.76
N HIS A 17 -19.91 -16.66 -10.46
CA HIS A 17 -20.34 -17.01 -9.10
C HIS A 17 -20.27 -18.50 -8.81
N GLY A 18 -19.84 -18.83 -7.59
CA GLY A 18 -19.79 -20.21 -7.09
C GLY A 18 -20.98 -20.56 -6.16
N TYR A 19 -20.93 -21.76 -5.57
CA TYR A 19 -22.00 -22.35 -4.78
C TYR A 19 -22.52 -21.47 -3.62
N ARG A 20 -21.68 -20.67 -2.98
CA ARG A 20 -22.10 -19.79 -1.88
C ARG A 20 -23.06 -18.71 -2.37
N TRP A 21 -22.74 -18.08 -3.48
CA TRP A 21 -23.62 -17.08 -4.08
C TRP A 21 -24.91 -17.71 -4.64
N LEU A 22 -24.78 -18.84 -5.35
CA LEU A 22 -25.92 -19.56 -5.91
C LEU A 22 -26.90 -20.00 -4.81
N ARG A 23 -26.40 -20.44 -3.65
CA ARG A 23 -27.22 -20.75 -2.48
C ARG A 23 -27.97 -19.53 -1.97
N ALA A 24 -27.28 -18.38 -1.85
CA ALA A 24 -27.92 -17.14 -1.41
C ALA A 24 -29.00 -16.68 -2.41
N LYS A 25 -28.73 -16.81 -3.70
CA LYS A 25 -29.69 -16.52 -4.76
C LYS A 25 -30.92 -17.43 -4.70
N LEU A 26 -30.72 -18.71 -4.46
CA LEU A 26 -31.81 -19.66 -4.28
C LEU A 26 -32.75 -19.24 -3.14
N LEU A 27 -32.15 -18.90 -1.98
CA LEU A 27 -32.92 -18.44 -0.83
C LEU A 27 -33.71 -17.16 -1.13
N LEU A 28 -33.09 -16.20 -1.79
CA LEU A 28 -33.70 -14.90 -2.12
C LEU A 28 -34.85 -15.03 -3.13
N ASP A 29 -34.68 -15.83 -4.17
CA ASP A 29 -35.64 -15.91 -5.26
C ASP A 29 -36.79 -16.91 -5.00
N THR A 30 -36.53 -17.95 -4.21
CA THR A 30 -37.51 -19.06 -4.01
C THR A 30 -37.90 -19.28 -2.57
N GLY A 31 -37.23 -18.68 -1.61
CA GLY A 31 -37.40 -18.95 -0.18
C GLY A 31 -36.82 -20.31 0.27
N LEU A 32 -36.25 -21.11 -0.61
CA LEU A 32 -35.71 -22.44 -0.29
C LEU A 32 -34.35 -22.31 0.39
N PHE A 33 -34.26 -22.82 1.60
CA PHE A 33 -33.02 -22.89 2.34
C PHE A 33 -32.22 -24.13 1.95
N MET A 34 -30.91 -23.91 1.70
CA MET A 34 -29.96 -24.98 1.44
C MET A 34 -28.72 -24.77 2.32
N SER A 35 -28.27 -25.83 3.01
CA SER A 35 -27.02 -25.74 3.77
C SER A 35 -25.81 -25.54 2.85
N GLU A 36 -24.74 -24.95 3.36
CA GLU A 36 -23.51 -24.69 2.55
C GLU A 36 -22.92 -25.99 2.00
N SER A 37 -22.85 -27.03 2.84
CA SER A 37 -22.32 -28.34 2.44
C SER A 37 -23.17 -29.02 1.38
N TYR A 38 -24.51 -28.87 1.45
CA TYR A 38 -25.40 -29.42 0.46
C TYR A 38 -25.34 -28.66 -0.86
N ALA A 39 -25.28 -27.34 -0.83
CA ALA A 39 -25.08 -26.50 -2.01
C ALA A 39 -23.76 -26.82 -2.73
N TYR A 40 -22.68 -27.04 -1.98
CA TYR A 40 -21.42 -27.49 -2.53
C TYR A 40 -21.52 -28.83 -3.26
N LYS A 41 -22.19 -29.84 -2.61
CA LYS A 41 -22.39 -31.15 -3.22
C LYS A 41 -23.22 -31.07 -4.51
N CYS A 42 -24.33 -30.32 -4.50
CA CYS A 42 -25.18 -30.11 -5.68
C CYS A 42 -24.43 -29.47 -6.83
N CYS A 43 -23.70 -28.40 -6.54
CA CYS A 43 -22.87 -27.70 -7.57
C CYS A 43 -21.76 -28.60 -8.12
N ARG A 44 -21.13 -29.42 -7.25
CA ARG A 44 -20.11 -30.39 -7.69
C ARG A 44 -20.68 -31.46 -8.61
N LEU A 45 -21.85 -32.05 -8.25
CA LEU A 45 -22.55 -33.02 -9.07
C LEU A 45 -23.03 -32.46 -10.40
N ALA A 46 -23.46 -31.18 -10.40
CA ALA A 46 -23.87 -30.46 -11.59
C ALA A 46 -22.72 -29.95 -12.46
N GLY A 47 -21.47 -30.16 -12.08
CA GLY A 47 -20.30 -29.64 -12.79
C GLY A 47 -20.16 -28.12 -12.70
N ILE A 48 -20.89 -27.47 -11.79
CA ILE A 48 -20.85 -26.02 -11.60
C ILE A 48 -19.54 -25.62 -10.92
N LYS A 49 -18.77 -24.77 -11.59
CA LYS A 49 -17.53 -24.22 -11.09
C LYS A 49 -17.42 -22.75 -11.49
N SER A 50 -17.17 -21.88 -10.53
CA SER A 50 -16.95 -20.46 -10.81
C SER A 50 -15.85 -20.26 -11.86
N VAL A 51 -16.13 -19.47 -12.89
CA VAL A 51 -15.17 -19.10 -13.94
C VAL A 51 -14.52 -17.73 -13.67
N SER A 52 -14.61 -17.25 -12.40
CA SER A 52 -13.88 -16.04 -12.01
C SER A 52 -12.40 -16.22 -12.29
N LYS A 53 -11.82 -15.30 -13.06
CA LYS A 53 -10.37 -15.25 -13.27
C LYS A 53 -9.73 -14.82 -11.94
N HIS A 54 -9.37 -15.79 -11.10
CA HIS A 54 -8.41 -15.51 -10.05
C HIS A 54 -7.07 -15.23 -10.75
N TYR A 55 -6.66 -13.98 -10.75
CA TYR A 55 -5.27 -13.66 -11.06
C TYR A 55 -4.43 -14.41 -10.02
N LYS A 56 -3.86 -15.53 -10.42
CA LYS A 56 -2.78 -16.15 -9.65
C LYS A 56 -1.62 -15.17 -9.76
N TYR A 57 -1.44 -14.39 -8.72
CA TYR A 57 -0.27 -13.56 -8.57
C TYR A 57 0.94 -14.48 -8.65
N LYS A 58 1.67 -14.44 -9.76
CA LYS A 58 2.95 -15.12 -9.85
C LYS A 58 3.88 -14.35 -8.94
N LYS A 59 4.23 -14.94 -7.78
CA LYS A 59 5.32 -14.41 -6.97
C LYS A 59 6.52 -14.27 -7.90
N PRO A 60 7.18 -13.10 -7.96
CA PRO A 60 8.46 -12.98 -8.62
C PRO A 60 9.36 -14.10 -8.09
N GLY A 61 10.16 -14.74 -8.93
CA GLY A 61 10.95 -15.92 -8.58
C GLY A 61 11.99 -15.73 -7.48
N GLU A 62 12.17 -14.51 -6.97
CA GLU A 62 13.03 -14.15 -5.84
C GLU A 62 12.34 -13.08 -4.97
N SER A 63 11.35 -13.47 -4.19
CA SER A 63 10.87 -12.59 -3.12
C SER A 63 11.71 -12.81 -1.86
N ARG A 64 12.42 -11.78 -1.40
CA ARG A 64 13.11 -11.80 -0.11
C ARG A 64 12.21 -11.19 0.95
N THR A 65 12.07 -11.87 2.09
CA THR A 65 11.45 -11.31 3.28
C THR A 65 12.54 -10.96 4.29
N TYR A 66 12.31 -9.88 5.03
CA TYR A 66 13.23 -9.37 6.04
C TYR A 66 12.52 -9.31 7.39
N PRO A 67 13.25 -9.43 8.52
CA PRO A 67 12.64 -9.33 9.85
C PRO A 67 12.02 -7.95 10.06
N ASN A 68 10.98 -7.89 10.90
CA ASN A 68 10.41 -6.61 11.34
C ASN A 68 11.26 -6.04 12.48
N LEU A 69 12.13 -5.09 12.15
CA LEU A 69 13.02 -4.46 13.11
C LEU A 69 12.29 -3.44 14.00
N LEU A 70 11.18 -2.87 13.55
CA LEU A 70 10.40 -1.93 14.35
C LEU A 70 9.82 -2.60 15.60
N LEU A 71 9.38 -3.85 15.49
CA LEU A 71 8.91 -4.63 16.63
C LEU A 71 10.02 -5.02 17.61
N ALA A 72 11.27 -4.99 17.17
CA ALA A 72 12.41 -5.26 18.05
C ALA A 72 12.76 -4.09 18.98
N GLY A 73 12.04 -2.95 18.85
CA GLY A 73 12.23 -1.80 19.73
C GLY A 73 13.50 -1.03 19.42
N ILE A 74 13.73 -0.70 18.15
CA ILE A 74 14.85 0.17 17.75
C ILE A 74 14.70 1.56 18.34
N ASN A 75 15.79 2.10 18.87
CA ASN A 75 15.87 3.50 19.26
C ASN A 75 16.11 4.36 18.03
N ILE A 76 15.30 5.41 17.83
CA ILE A 76 15.41 6.38 16.74
C ILE A 76 15.61 7.73 17.41
N ASP A 77 16.86 8.20 17.46
CA ASP A 77 17.25 9.42 18.16
C ASP A 77 17.71 10.56 17.24
N GLY A 78 17.63 10.36 15.92
CA GLY A 78 17.97 11.35 14.92
C GLY A 78 17.39 11.06 13.54
N PRO A 79 17.52 12.03 12.62
CA PRO A 79 16.98 11.91 11.28
C PRO A 79 17.68 10.82 10.46
N SER A 80 16.96 10.31 9.48
CA SER A 80 17.42 9.31 8.50
C SER A 80 17.74 7.91 9.06
N GLN A 81 17.57 7.68 10.36
CA GLN A 81 17.86 6.38 10.97
C GLN A 81 16.82 5.32 10.61
N CYS A 82 15.55 5.71 10.50
CA CYS A 82 14.48 4.79 10.12
C CYS A 82 13.48 5.46 9.17
N ILE A 83 13.47 5.00 7.95
CA ILE A 83 12.53 5.45 6.91
C ILE A 83 11.50 4.36 6.68
N VAL A 84 10.24 4.76 6.65
CA VAL A 84 9.13 3.90 6.24
C VAL A 84 8.68 4.26 4.84
N SER A 85 8.32 3.27 4.04
CA SER A 85 7.84 3.47 2.68
C SER A 85 6.59 2.65 2.42
N ASP A 86 5.64 3.26 1.72
CA ASP A 86 4.43 2.61 1.26
C ASP A 86 3.93 3.26 -0.03
N MET A 87 3.14 2.52 -0.78
CA MET A 87 2.46 3.02 -1.97
C MET A 87 0.98 3.15 -1.71
N THR A 88 0.44 4.32 -1.99
CA THR A 88 -0.99 4.58 -1.92
C THR A 88 -1.55 4.93 -3.29
N ALA A 89 -2.78 4.48 -3.56
CA ALA A 89 -3.48 4.80 -4.79
C ALA A 89 -4.63 5.77 -4.54
N PHE A 90 -4.86 6.66 -5.49
CA PHE A 90 -6.00 7.57 -5.47
C PHE A 90 -6.47 7.92 -6.90
N TYR A 91 -7.62 8.57 -6.99
CA TYR A 91 -8.16 9.07 -8.25
C TYR A 91 -8.21 10.59 -8.21
N GLY A 92 -7.48 11.23 -9.13
CA GLY A 92 -7.65 12.65 -9.43
C GLY A 92 -8.66 12.78 -10.58
N LYS A 93 -9.87 13.26 -10.31
CA LYS A 93 -11.00 13.26 -11.23
C LYS A 93 -11.28 11.85 -11.75
N ASN A 94 -10.93 11.53 -13.00
CA ASN A 94 -11.14 10.21 -13.62
C ASN A 94 -9.82 9.45 -13.85
N THR A 95 -8.69 10.02 -13.45
CA THR A 95 -7.38 9.43 -13.68
C THR A 95 -6.89 8.78 -12.39
N TYR A 96 -6.39 7.56 -12.52
CA TYR A 96 -5.78 6.79 -11.46
C TYR A 96 -4.32 7.20 -11.27
N TYR A 97 -3.91 7.33 -10.01
CA TYR A 97 -2.53 7.61 -9.63
C TYR A 97 -2.05 6.65 -8.55
N GLU A 98 -0.78 6.31 -8.62
CA GLU A 98 -0.02 5.61 -7.58
C GLU A 98 1.06 6.56 -7.08
N LEU A 99 1.08 6.79 -5.78
CA LEU A 99 2.06 7.62 -5.09
C LEU A 99 2.82 6.77 -4.08
N THR A 100 4.12 6.65 -4.28
CA THR A 100 5.02 6.04 -3.29
C THR A 100 5.68 7.15 -2.49
N ILE A 101 5.68 7.04 -1.17
CA ILE A 101 6.35 7.97 -0.28
C ILE A 101 7.37 7.26 0.61
N TYR A 102 8.39 8.02 1.00
CA TYR A 102 9.42 7.65 1.96
C TYR A 102 9.39 8.68 3.08
N MET A 103 9.11 8.26 4.30
CA MET A 103 8.93 9.13 5.44
C MET A 103 9.89 8.76 6.56
N ASP A 104 10.54 9.75 7.13
CA ASP A 104 11.38 9.58 8.31
C ASP A 104 10.52 9.41 9.57
N LEU A 105 10.70 8.31 10.29
CA LEU A 105 9.95 8.07 11.53
C LEU A 105 10.37 8.98 12.69
N TRP A 106 11.55 9.59 12.62
CA TRP A 106 12.02 10.46 13.70
C TRP A 106 11.25 11.78 13.77
N ASN A 107 11.01 12.41 12.62
CA ASN A 107 10.33 13.72 12.54
C ASN A 107 9.15 13.76 11.57
N ASN A 108 8.71 12.60 11.06
CA ASN A 108 7.63 12.48 10.07
C ASN A 108 7.88 13.23 8.75
N GLU A 109 9.12 13.60 8.43
CA GLU A 109 9.45 14.29 7.17
C GLU A 109 9.28 13.35 5.97
N ILE A 110 8.56 13.78 4.94
CA ILE A 110 8.53 13.09 3.65
C ILE A 110 9.84 13.43 2.92
N VAL A 111 10.75 12.47 2.86
CA VAL A 111 12.11 12.66 2.35
C VAL A 111 12.25 12.31 0.87
N ALA A 112 11.33 11.53 0.33
CA ALA A 112 11.24 11.21 -1.09
C ALA A 112 9.82 10.77 -1.46
N HIS A 113 9.43 11.03 -2.69
CA HIS A 113 8.16 10.56 -3.23
C HIS A 113 8.26 10.35 -4.74
N ALA A 114 7.37 9.53 -5.29
CA ALA A 114 7.26 9.36 -6.73
C ALA A 114 5.81 9.06 -7.13
N LEU A 115 5.37 9.69 -8.21
CA LEU A 115 4.00 9.59 -8.73
C LEU A 115 3.99 8.88 -10.09
N SER A 116 3.00 8.03 -10.31
CA SER A 116 2.70 7.46 -11.63
C SER A 116 1.19 7.46 -11.89
N SER A 117 0.80 7.70 -13.13
CA SER A 117 -0.59 7.52 -13.60
C SER A 117 -0.85 6.11 -14.16
N ARG A 118 0.11 5.21 -14.08
CA ARG A 118 -0.01 3.82 -14.54
C ARG A 118 -0.24 2.89 -13.37
N ARG A 119 -1.27 2.07 -13.48
CA ARG A 119 -1.57 1.05 -12.45
C ARG A 119 -0.51 -0.05 -12.44
N GLY A 120 0.04 -0.35 -11.26
CA GLY A 120 1.07 -1.36 -11.04
C GLY A 120 2.43 -0.96 -11.61
N ASP A 121 2.71 0.34 -11.68
CA ASP A 121 3.97 0.86 -12.18
C ASP A 121 5.10 0.65 -11.17
N ARG A 122 5.94 -0.33 -11.44
CA ARG A 122 7.12 -0.62 -10.61
C ARG A 122 8.10 0.56 -10.52
N MET A 123 8.11 1.42 -11.54
CA MET A 123 9.03 2.57 -11.57
C MET A 123 8.71 3.61 -10.51
N THR A 124 7.44 3.70 -10.04
CA THR A 124 7.07 4.57 -8.91
C THR A 124 7.89 4.25 -7.66
N TYR A 125 8.07 2.96 -7.36
CA TYR A 125 8.88 2.51 -6.22
C TYR A 125 10.37 2.76 -6.44
N ILE A 126 10.87 2.51 -7.65
CA ILE A 126 12.29 2.63 -7.98
C ILE A 126 12.73 4.10 -8.04
N ASN A 127 11.91 4.97 -8.64
CA ASN A 127 12.20 6.39 -8.69
C ASN A 127 12.24 7.00 -7.29
N GLY A 128 11.22 6.72 -6.47
CA GLY A 128 11.22 7.16 -5.07
C GLY A 128 12.40 6.59 -4.26
N LEU A 129 12.82 5.34 -4.57
CA LEU A 129 14.03 4.77 -3.97
C LEU A 129 15.28 5.59 -4.35
N HIS A 130 15.45 5.94 -5.61
CA HIS A 130 16.60 6.75 -6.05
C HIS A 130 16.65 8.09 -5.32
N ASP A 131 15.52 8.80 -5.21
CA ASP A 131 15.46 10.06 -4.48
C ASP A 131 15.78 9.88 -3.00
N TYR A 132 15.29 8.80 -2.38
CA TYR A 132 15.67 8.45 -1.01
C TYR A 132 17.16 8.13 -0.87
N LEU A 133 17.77 7.40 -1.81
CA LEU A 133 19.21 7.13 -1.79
C LEU A 133 20.04 8.42 -1.88
N GLU A 134 19.62 9.39 -2.68
CA GLU A 134 20.25 10.71 -2.72
C GLU A 134 20.10 11.46 -1.38
N PHE A 135 18.92 11.36 -0.75
CA PHE A 135 18.71 11.94 0.58
C PHE A 135 19.66 11.37 1.63
N THR A 136 19.93 10.04 1.62
CA THR A 136 20.84 9.42 2.61
C THR A 136 22.25 10.00 2.59
N LYS A 137 22.71 10.52 1.45
CA LYS A 137 24.04 11.14 1.33
C LYS A 137 24.23 12.38 2.20
N LYS A 138 23.14 13.00 2.65
CA LYS A 138 23.18 14.14 3.59
C LYS A 138 23.56 13.70 5.01
N PHE A 139 23.51 12.40 5.31
CA PHE A 139 23.76 11.83 6.63
C PHE A 139 24.87 10.77 6.59
N PRO A 140 26.13 11.17 6.29
CA PRO A 140 27.24 10.25 6.18
C PRO A 140 27.49 9.56 7.53
N GLY A 141 27.68 8.23 7.50
CA GLY A 141 27.95 7.44 8.70
C GLY A 141 26.70 6.96 9.47
N VAL A 142 25.51 7.45 9.15
CA VAL A 142 24.28 6.94 9.73
C VAL A 142 23.98 5.55 9.16
N LYS A 143 23.54 4.64 10.04
CA LYS A 143 22.98 3.34 9.64
C LYS A 143 21.48 3.53 9.39
N HIS A 144 21.07 3.35 8.16
CA HIS A 144 19.68 3.53 7.78
C HIS A 144 18.90 2.22 7.87
N ILE A 145 17.65 2.30 8.32
CA ILE A 145 16.67 1.22 8.22
C ILE A 145 15.60 1.67 7.24
N LEU A 146 15.33 0.85 6.23
CA LEU A 146 14.21 1.05 5.33
C LEU A 146 13.15 -0.01 5.60
N HIS A 147 12.01 0.41 6.17
CA HIS A 147 10.87 -0.44 6.47
C HIS A 147 9.76 -0.28 5.43
N SER A 148 9.17 -1.39 5.02
CA SER A 148 8.02 -1.41 4.11
C SER A 148 7.14 -2.62 4.37
N ASP A 149 6.03 -2.74 3.67
CA ASP A 149 5.28 -3.98 3.60
C ASP A 149 6.05 -5.07 2.79
N GLN A 150 5.43 -6.26 2.68
CA GLN A 150 5.95 -7.37 1.86
C GLN A 150 5.46 -7.32 0.40
N GLY A 151 5.14 -6.13 -0.11
CA GLY A 151 4.75 -5.93 -1.50
C GLY A 151 5.80 -6.48 -2.48
N SER A 152 5.35 -6.97 -3.62
CA SER A 152 6.20 -7.68 -4.58
C SER A 152 7.36 -6.85 -5.11
N VAL A 153 7.19 -5.53 -5.20
CA VAL A 153 8.26 -4.63 -5.65
C VAL A 153 9.30 -4.48 -4.55
N TYR A 154 8.86 -4.22 -3.31
CA TYR A 154 9.75 -4.12 -2.15
C TYR A 154 10.52 -5.42 -1.87
N ALA A 155 9.94 -6.57 -2.17
CA ALA A 155 10.57 -7.88 -2.03
C ALA A 155 11.44 -8.27 -3.23
N SER A 156 11.46 -7.47 -4.31
CA SER A 156 12.17 -7.82 -5.54
C SER A 156 13.69 -7.64 -5.41
N LYS A 157 14.44 -8.39 -6.23
CA LYS A 157 15.89 -8.27 -6.32
C LYS A 157 16.31 -6.87 -6.77
N ASP A 158 15.66 -6.34 -7.81
CA ASP A 158 15.97 -5.03 -8.40
C ASP A 158 15.89 -3.90 -7.36
N PHE A 159 14.87 -3.95 -6.48
CA PHE A 159 14.72 -2.97 -5.40
C PHE A 159 15.83 -3.10 -4.34
N ASN A 160 16.16 -4.33 -3.96
CA ASN A 160 17.03 -4.57 -2.81
C ASN A 160 18.54 -4.60 -3.15
N GLN A 161 18.93 -4.76 -4.41
CA GLN A 161 20.34 -4.87 -4.79
C GLN A 161 21.15 -3.60 -4.60
N LEU A 162 20.51 -2.42 -4.58
CA LEU A 162 21.17 -1.13 -4.42
C LEU A 162 21.45 -0.78 -2.95
N LEU A 163 20.64 -1.27 -2.03
CA LEU A 163 20.61 -0.83 -0.64
C LEU A 163 21.91 -1.06 0.14
N PRO A 164 22.65 -2.19 -0.03
CA PRO A 164 23.89 -2.41 0.71
C PRO A 164 24.96 -1.35 0.47
N ALA A 165 25.02 -0.76 -0.74
CA ALA A 165 25.97 0.29 -1.08
C ALA A 165 25.72 1.61 -0.31
N TYR A 166 24.53 1.78 0.28
CA TYR A 166 24.11 2.97 1.03
C TYR A 166 23.95 2.73 2.53
N ASN A 167 24.53 1.66 3.05
CA ASN A 167 24.42 1.28 4.48
C ASN A 167 22.98 1.15 4.98
N ILE A 168 22.09 0.64 4.12
CA ILE A 168 20.67 0.49 4.41
C ILE A 168 20.34 -0.96 4.78
N THR A 169 19.78 -1.15 5.96
CA THR A 169 19.24 -2.43 6.45
C THR A 169 17.75 -2.50 6.14
N ARG A 170 17.29 -3.64 5.62
CA ARG A 170 15.88 -3.86 5.32
C ARG A 170 15.10 -4.34 6.54
N SER A 171 13.90 -3.79 6.68
CA SER A 171 12.87 -4.23 7.61
C SER A 171 11.53 -4.36 6.89
N MET A 172 10.72 -5.34 7.25
CA MET A 172 9.40 -5.54 6.63
C MET A 172 8.35 -5.85 7.67
N SER A 173 7.15 -5.31 7.46
CA SER A 173 5.94 -5.71 8.19
C SER A 173 5.67 -7.20 8.02
N ARG A 174 5.04 -7.82 9.00
CA ARG A 174 4.56 -9.20 8.87
C ARG A 174 3.43 -9.26 7.83
N ALA A 175 3.34 -10.38 7.13
CA ALA A 175 2.29 -10.55 6.14
C ALA A 175 0.90 -10.47 6.78
N GLY A 176 0.02 -9.63 6.20
CA GLY A 176 -1.35 -9.45 6.68
C GLY A 176 -1.48 -8.72 8.03
N THR A 177 -0.46 -7.99 8.46
CA THR A 177 -0.47 -7.22 9.71
C THR A 177 -0.28 -5.73 9.41
N PRO A 178 -1.33 -4.99 9.03
CA PRO A 178 -1.26 -3.57 8.73
C PRO A 178 -0.66 -2.75 9.87
N THR A 179 -1.00 -3.08 11.10
CA THR A 179 -0.50 -2.39 12.30
C THR A 179 1.02 -2.33 12.44
N ASP A 180 1.74 -3.17 11.70
CA ASP A 180 3.21 -3.13 11.69
C ASP A 180 3.77 -1.92 10.94
N ASN A 181 2.93 -1.20 10.15
CA ASN A 181 3.26 0.06 9.48
C ASN A 181 2.18 1.13 9.74
N ALA A 182 1.69 1.20 10.97
CA ALA A 182 0.60 2.09 11.38
C ALA A 182 0.89 3.58 11.09
N ALA A 183 2.16 4.00 11.16
CA ALA A 183 2.56 5.35 10.81
C ALA A 183 2.20 5.69 9.36
N MET A 184 2.53 4.80 8.41
CA MET A 184 2.23 5.00 6.99
C MET A 184 0.74 4.91 6.69
N GLU A 185 0.00 4.01 7.35
CA GLU A 185 -1.46 3.94 7.18
C GLU A 185 -2.14 5.25 7.62
N SER A 186 -1.73 5.78 8.79
CA SER A 186 -2.24 7.04 9.31
C SER A 186 -1.93 8.20 8.34
N ILE A 187 -0.67 8.33 7.91
CA ILE A 187 -0.24 9.39 6.98
C ILE A 187 -0.95 9.27 5.64
N ASN A 188 -1.06 8.09 5.07
CA ASN A 188 -1.78 7.88 3.81
C ASN A 188 -3.26 8.28 3.91
N GLY A 189 -3.90 8.04 5.05
CA GLY A 189 -5.28 8.49 5.31
C GLY A 189 -5.40 10.00 5.34
N TRP A 190 -4.57 10.67 6.13
CA TRP A 190 -4.53 12.14 6.22
C TRP A 190 -4.17 12.79 4.90
N MET A 191 -3.11 12.32 4.25
CA MET A 191 -2.67 12.83 2.96
C MET A 191 -3.78 12.79 1.91
N LYS A 192 -4.51 11.69 1.80
CA LYS A 192 -5.64 11.61 0.85
C LYS A 192 -6.72 12.62 1.18
N ALA A 193 -7.09 12.76 2.45
CA ALA A 193 -8.09 13.74 2.86
C ALA A 193 -7.66 15.17 2.51
N GLU A 194 -6.43 15.54 2.84
CA GLU A 194 -5.87 16.88 2.59
C GLU A 194 -5.70 17.15 1.09
N LEU A 195 -5.19 16.18 0.31
CA LEU A 195 -5.05 16.31 -1.15
C LEU A 195 -6.39 16.60 -1.83
N PHE A 196 -7.49 15.99 -1.38
CA PHE A 196 -8.81 16.22 -1.97
C PHE A 196 -9.49 17.46 -1.41
N SER A 197 -9.44 17.70 -0.08
CA SER A 197 -10.20 18.76 0.58
C SER A 197 -9.49 20.10 0.51
N ASP A 198 -8.17 20.12 0.68
CA ASP A 198 -7.41 21.35 0.87
C ASP A 198 -6.63 21.73 -0.40
N PHE A 199 -6.05 20.75 -1.08
CA PHE A 199 -5.30 20.94 -2.33
C PHE A 199 -6.15 20.75 -3.59
N HIS A 200 -7.41 20.34 -3.44
CA HIS A 200 -8.39 20.24 -4.53
C HIS A 200 -7.86 19.51 -5.76
N ILE A 201 -7.20 18.35 -5.58
CA ILE A 201 -6.74 17.51 -6.69
C ILE A 201 -7.96 16.99 -7.47
N THR A 202 -8.47 17.83 -8.36
CA THR A 202 -9.65 17.57 -9.17
C THR A 202 -9.32 17.48 -10.66
N SER A 203 -8.16 18.01 -11.08
CA SER A 203 -7.69 18.06 -12.47
C SER A 203 -6.74 16.91 -12.76
N THR A 204 -6.66 16.48 -14.02
CA THR A 204 -5.63 15.57 -14.52
C THR A 204 -4.35 16.30 -14.91
N GLU A 205 -4.40 17.62 -15.06
CA GLU A 205 -3.25 18.46 -15.36
C GLU A 205 -2.62 18.98 -14.08
N GLY A 206 -1.29 18.92 -14.02
CA GLY A 206 -0.53 19.48 -12.92
C GLY A 206 -0.54 18.67 -11.62
N VAL A 207 -1.08 17.44 -11.60
CA VAL A 207 -1.14 16.62 -10.37
C VAL A 207 0.25 16.39 -9.77
N ALA A 208 1.29 16.21 -10.58
CA ALA A 208 2.64 16.06 -10.07
C ALA A 208 3.09 17.32 -9.29
N GLY A 209 2.90 18.51 -9.86
CA GLY A 209 3.21 19.77 -9.17
C GLY A 209 2.39 19.97 -7.90
N GLN A 210 1.11 19.57 -7.89
CA GLN A 210 0.27 19.62 -6.69
C GLN A 210 0.76 18.67 -5.59
N ILE A 211 1.30 17.50 -5.96
CA ILE A 211 1.94 16.59 -5.00
C ILE A 211 3.23 17.21 -4.45
N ASP A 212 4.05 17.85 -5.29
CA ASP A 212 5.26 18.55 -4.84
C ASP A 212 4.92 19.69 -3.87
N GLU A 213 3.90 20.48 -4.17
CA GLU A 213 3.38 21.54 -3.29
C GLU A 213 2.86 20.96 -1.97
N TYR A 214 2.12 19.85 -2.03
CA TYR A 214 1.64 19.17 -0.83
C TYR A 214 2.79 18.65 0.04
N VAL A 215 3.80 18.02 -0.54
CA VAL A 215 4.97 17.54 0.21
C VAL A 215 5.71 18.69 0.87
N LYS A 216 5.86 19.82 0.18
CA LYS A 216 6.43 21.04 0.77
C LYS A 216 5.59 21.55 1.94
N PHE A 217 4.29 21.69 1.75
CA PHE A 217 3.35 22.06 2.81
C PHE A 217 3.45 21.11 4.01
N PHE A 218 3.44 19.79 3.76
CA PHE A 218 3.53 18.78 4.80
C PHE A 218 4.80 18.93 5.64
N ASN A 219 5.94 19.17 5.01
CA ASN A 219 7.23 19.26 5.67
C ASN A 219 7.48 20.62 6.36
N GLU A 220 6.99 21.72 5.78
CA GLU A 220 7.39 23.06 6.20
C GLU A 220 6.27 23.86 6.88
N GLU A 221 5.00 23.52 6.64
CA GLU A 221 3.86 24.34 7.10
C GLU A 221 2.86 23.57 7.97
N ARG A 222 2.74 22.25 7.78
CA ARG A 222 1.77 21.41 8.47
C ARG A 222 2.24 21.05 9.89
N PRO A 223 1.59 21.55 10.96
CA PRO A 223 1.93 21.15 12.32
C PRO A 223 1.46 19.72 12.61
N ALA A 224 2.25 18.96 13.35
CA ALA A 224 1.90 17.61 13.75
C ALA A 224 1.85 17.48 15.28
N TYR A 225 0.76 16.90 15.81
CA TYR A 225 0.60 16.68 17.25
C TYR A 225 1.78 15.86 17.84
N ALA A 226 2.21 14.80 17.13
CA ALA A 226 3.33 13.97 17.55
C ALA A 226 4.67 14.71 17.61
N LEU A 227 4.79 15.86 16.96
CA LEU A 227 5.97 16.73 16.93
C LEU A 227 5.78 18.00 17.79
N GLU A 228 5.00 17.92 18.85
CA GLU A 228 4.71 19.07 19.72
C GLU A 228 4.10 20.26 18.97
N TYR A 229 3.27 19.98 17.96
CA TYR A 229 2.70 20.96 17.02
C TYR A 229 3.72 21.72 16.16
N LEU A 230 4.96 21.24 16.08
CA LEU A 230 5.93 21.72 15.12
C LEU A 230 5.72 21.03 13.75
N THR A 231 6.23 21.67 12.70
CA THR A 231 6.38 21.01 11.40
C THR A 231 7.57 20.06 11.43
N PRO A 232 7.65 19.06 10.53
CA PRO A 232 8.83 18.21 10.39
C PRO A 232 10.14 18.99 10.33
N LYS A 233 10.19 20.07 9.56
CA LYS A 233 11.34 20.94 9.44
C LYS A 233 11.68 21.65 10.75
N GLN A 234 10.69 22.29 11.40
CA GLN A 234 10.90 22.98 12.68
C GLN A 234 11.35 22.02 13.78
N TYR A 235 10.82 20.79 13.77
CA TYR A 235 11.23 19.78 14.73
C TYR A 235 12.71 19.41 14.53
N ARG A 236 13.15 19.21 13.28
CA ARG A 236 14.55 18.95 12.97
C ARG A 236 15.47 20.10 13.41
N GLU A 237 15.10 21.33 13.08
CA GLU A 237 15.86 22.54 13.48
C GLU A 237 15.94 22.71 15.01
N LYS A 238 14.84 22.42 15.74
CA LYS A 238 14.81 22.48 17.22
C LYS A 238 15.83 21.55 17.87
N TYR A 239 16.06 20.38 17.26
CA TYR A 239 17.00 19.38 17.79
C TYR A 239 18.39 19.45 17.14
N GLY A 240 18.68 20.50 16.35
CA GLY A 240 20.03 20.80 15.85
C GLY A 240 20.46 19.99 14.63
N PHE A 241 19.48 19.51 13.86
CA PHE A 241 19.76 18.78 12.62
C PHE A 241 19.41 19.56 11.35
#